data_1cdaa39e453622c406ff2cb69acbbf27
#
_entry.id   1cdaa39e453622c406ff2cb69acbbf27
#
_cell.length_a   1.000
_cell.length_b   1.000
_cell.length_c   1.000
_cell.angle_alpha   90.00
_cell.angle_beta   90.00
_cell.angle_gamma   90.00
#
_symmetry.space_group_name_H-M   'P 1'
#
loop_
_entity.id
_entity.type
_entity.pdbx_description
1 polymer ?
#
loop_
_entity_poly.entity_id
_entity_poly.type
_entity_poly.pdbx_seq_one_letter_code
_entity_poly.pdbx_strand_id
1 'polypeptide(L)'
;MKRIAVIIMGLLSFTICNCQNNSPFQLTDLHIHCKGGFTIEDAVKKSIAENIRYGIVTNVGIGFPVHSDSQIDSVIKSLKNYPQFFIGMQAEGREWLNNFSKESMARFDYIFTDGMTFTDAKGRRNRIWIKEETWIDNEEQFMDYLVNTIVKILSTEPINMYVNSTYLPAQMADRYDSFWTDERMDKVIKAAKDHNIAIEINNRFKIPSAKFITKAKNSGVKFTVGTNNMDANFTGAAYAIEMINKCHLTQTDFYHPVNKRLNGKL
;
A
#
# COMPACT_ATOMS: atom_id res chain seq x y z
N MET A 1 22.40 -51.51 49.86
CA MET A 1 22.86 -50.34 49.15
C MET A 1 21.83 -49.99 48.04
N LYS A 2 20.97 -49.01 48.31
CA LYS A 2 19.93 -48.56 47.35
C LYS A 2 20.50 -47.45 46.48
N ARG A 3 20.53 -47.64 45.15
CA ARG A 3 20.96 -46.58 44.19
C ARG A 3 19.76 -45.69 43.89
N ILE A 4 19.90 -44.40 44.19
CA ILE A 4 18.94 -43.35 43.86
C ILE A 4 19.32 -42.90 42.46
N ALA A 5 18.42 -43.04 41.48
CA ALA A 5 18.56 -42.47 40.15
C ALA A 5 17.97 -41.06 40.18
N VAL A 6 18.81 -40.06 39.97
CA VAL A 6 18.41 -38.67 39.79
C VAL A 6 18.05 -38.46 38.31
N ILE A 7 16.77 -38.21 38.05
CA ILE A 7 16.29 -37.84 36.72
C ILE A 7 16.44 -36.31 36.59
N ILE A 8 17.40 -35.85 35.80
CA ILE A 8 17.54 -34.46 35.43
C ILE A 8 16.54 -34.17 34.29
N MET A 9 15.45 -33.51 34.64
CA MET A 9 14.49 -32.99 33.67
C MET A 9 15.04 -31.71 33.07
N GLY A 10 15.61 -31.80 31.86
CA GLY A 10 16.07 -30.62 31.08
C GLY A 10 14.88 -29.79 30.62
N LEU A 11 14.73 -28.62 31.18
CA LEU A 11 13.84 -27.58 30.65
C LEU A 11 14.41 -27.08 29.31
N LEU A 12 13.84 -27.56 28.22
CA LEU A 12 14.02 -26.93 26.91
C LEU A 12 13.28 -25.56 26.92
N SER A 13 14.02 -24.48 27.14
CA SER A 13 13.54 -23.15 26.92
C SER A 13 13.38 -22.93 25.41
N PHE A 14 12.17 -23.04 24.89
CA PHE A 14 11.85 -22.53 23.57
C PHE A 14 11.96 -21.01 23.59
N THR A 15 13.06 -20.48 23.13
CA THR A 15 13.17 -19.07 22.77
C THR A 15 12.28 -18.84 21.54
N ILE A 16 11.05 -18.36 21.77
CA ILE A 16 10.23 -17.81 20.72
C ILE A 16 11.00 -16.57 20.23
N CYS A 17 11.60 -16.67 19.06
CA CYS A 17 12.17 -15.52 18.37
C CYS A 17 10.98 -14.62 17.99
N ASN A 18 10.61 -13.72 18.91
CA ASN A 18 9.69 -12.64 18.60
C ASN A 18 10.41 -11.77 17.57
N CYS A 19 10.03 -11.88 16.31
CA CYS A 19 10.29 -10.85 15.30
C CYS A 19 9.53 -9.59 15.72
N GLN A 20 10.01 -8.92 16.76
CA GLN A 20 9.48 -7.62 17.13
C GLN A 20 9.81 -6.66 16.00
N ASN A 21 8.77 -6.08 15.39
CA ASN A 21 8.91 -4.92 14.53
C ASN A 21 9.70 -3.84 15.29
N ASN A 22 10.91 -3.55 14.84
CA ASN A 22 11.76 -2.51 15.42
C ASN A 22 11.30 -1.11 15.00
N SER A 23 10.00 -0.92 14.78
CA SER A 23 9.42 0.40 14.54
C SER A 23 9.34 1.18 15.87
N PRO A 24 9.67 2.48 15.88
CA PRO A 24 9.59 3.32 17.07
C PRO A 24 8.13 3.59 17.53
N PHE A 25 7.14 3.21 16.74
CA PHE A 25 5.70 3.34 17.02
C PHE A 25 4.92 2.22 16.33
N GLN A 26 3.65 2.02 16.75
CA GLN A 26 2.78 1.03 16.11
C GLN A 26 2.46 1.43 14.67
N LEU A 27 2.82 0.56 13.73
CA LEU A 27 2.53 0.76 12.32
C LEU A 27 1.08 0.44 11.98
N THR A 28 0.60 1.08 10.91
CA THR A 28 -0.63 0.70 10.21
C THR A 28 -0.28 0.42 8.76
N ASP A 29 -0.45 -0.84 8.34
CA ASP A 29 -0.27 -1.27 6.95
C ASP A 29 -1.63 -1.21 6.24
N LEU A 30 -1.77 -0.29 5.30
CA LEU A 30 -3.03 -0.01 4.61
C LEU A 30 -3.15 -0.69 3.23
N HIS A 31 -2.29 -1.67 2.92
CA HIS A 31 -2.30 -2.34 1.63
C HIS A 31 -2.11 -3.86 1.78
N ILE A 32 -3.03 -4.48 2.53
CA ILE A 32 -3.06 -5.94 2.76
C ILE A 32 -4.22 -6.56 1.99
N HIS A 33 -3.92 -7.59 1.20
CA HIS A 33 -4.89 -8.37 0.45
C HIS A 33 -5.13 -9.73 1.09
N CYS A 34 -6.39 -10.12 1.27
CA CYS A 34 -6.77 -11.49 1.58
C CYS A 34 -6.94 -12.27 0.26
N LYS A 35 -5.82 -12.75 -0.29
CA LYS A 35 -5.75 -13.50 -1.55
C LYS A 35 -4.56 -14.48 -1.57
N GLY A 36 -4.50 -15.35 -2.58
CA GLY A 36 -3.37 -16.28 -2.75
C GLY A 36 -3.14 -17.19 -1.53
N GLY A 37 -4.21 -17.65 -0.89
CA GLY A 37 -4.14 -18.50 0.30
C GLY A 37 -4.02 -17.73 1.63
N PHE A 38 -3.87 -16.40 1.61
CA PHE A 38 -3.89 -15.58 2.82
C PHE A 38 -5.33 -15.19 3.18
N THR A 39 -5.81 -15.71 4.30
CA THR A 39 -7.20 -15.54 4.77
C THR A 39 -7.32 -14.34 5.71
N ILE A 40 -8.56 -13.96 6.05
CA ILE A 40 -8.81 -12.92 7.05
C ILE A 40 -8.39 -13.37 8.45
N GLU A 41 -8.52 -14.67 8.76
CA GLU A 41 -8.06 -15.28 10.02
C GLU A 41 -6.54 -15.25 10.13
N ASP A 42 -5.83 -15.44 9.02
CA ASP A 42 -4.37 -15.29 8.97
C ASP A 42 -3.97 -13.83 9.16
N ALA A 43 -4.72 -12.90 8.59
CA ALA A 43 -4.52 -11.47 8.82
C ALA A 43 -4.70 -11.09 10.31
N VAL A 44 -5.69 -11.67 11.01
CA VAL A 44 -5.85 -11.46 12.45
C VAL A 44 -4.63 -11.96 13.21
N LYS A 45 -4.20 -13.21 12.97
CA LYS A 45 -3.03 -13.79 13.65
C LYS A 45 -1.76 -12.99 13.39
N LYS A 46 -1.53 -12.65 12.13
CA LYS A 46 -0.31 -11.93 11.70
C LYS A 46 -0.27 -10.50 12.24
N SER A 47 -1.37 -9.77 12.20
CA SER A 47 -1.45 -8.41 12.74
C SER A 47 -1.13 -8.36 14.23
N ILE A 48 -1.58 -9.36 15.01
CA ILE A 48 -1.27 -9.50 16.43
C ILE A 48 0.21 -9.85 16.62
N ALA A 49 0.71 -10.85 15.89
CA ALA A 49 2.10 -11.32 16.01
C ALA A 49 3.13 -10.24 15.67
N GLU A 50 2.83 -9.39 14.67
CA GLU A 50 3.70 -8.31 14.22
C GLU A 50 3.44 -6.98 14.93
N ASN A 51 2.37 -6.87 15.73
CA ASN A 51 1.89 -5.62 16.32
C ASN A 51 1.70 -4.50 15.26
N ILE A 52 1.11 -4.88 14.11
CA ILE A 52 0.78 -3.95 13.01
C ILE A 52 -0.74 -3.95 12.85
N ARG A 53 -1.35 -2.76 12.78
CA ARG A 53 -2.75 -2.63 12.38
C ARG A 53 -2.87 -2.79 10.86
N TYR A 54 -3.87 -3.55 10.41
CA TYR A 54 -4.08 -3.77 8.98
C TYR A 54 -5.29 -3.01 8.44
N GLY A 55 -5.12 -2.53 7.21
CA GLY A 55 -6.20 -2.19 6.32
C GLY A 55 -6.34 -3.28 5.26
N ILE A 56 -7.47 -3.96 5.25
CA ILE A 56 -7.77 -5.00 4.26
C ILE A 56 -8.36 -4.33 3.02
N VAL A 57 -7.74 -4.60 1.88
CA VAL A 57 -8.12 -3.96 0.62
C VAL A 57 -8.62 -4.97 -0.40
N THR A 58 -9.51 -4.49 -1.26
CA THR A 58 -9.96 -5.23 -2.43
C THR A 58 -9.74 -4.40 -3.69
N ASN A 59 -9.42 -5.10 -4.81
CA ASN A 59 -9.30 -4.48 -6.12
C ASN A 59 -10.70 -4.22 -6.68
N VAL A 60 -10.99 -2.98 -7.00
CA VAL A 60 -12.30 -2.48 -7.44
C VAL A 60 -12.16 -1.76 -8.77
N GLY A 61 -12.76 -2.30 -9.83
CA GLY A 61 -12.69 -1.72 -11.18
C GLY A 61 -13.20 -2.68 -12.25
N ILE A 62 -13.29 -2.22 -13.49
CA ILE A 62 -13.68 -3.08 -14.61
C ILE A 62 -12.64 -4.17 -14.84
N GLY A 63 -13.08 -5.44 -14.87
CA GLY A 63 -12.19 -6.59 -15.02
C GLY A 63 -11.49 -7.03 -13.73
N PHE A 64 -11.85 -6.44 -12.60
CA PHE A 64 -11.38 -6.82 -11.26
C PHE A 64 -12.47 -7.56 -10.47
N PRO A 65 -12.12 -8.23 -9.34
CA PRO A 65 -13.08 -9.04 -8.58
C PRO A 65 -14.32 -8.25 -8.14
N VAL A 66 -14.18 -6.96 -7.84
CA VAL A 66 -15.29 -6.06 -7.48
C VAL A 66 -15.48 -5.04 -8.59
N HIS A 67 -16.60 -5.13 -9.28
CA HIS A 67 -16.95 -4.27 -10.43
C HIS A 67 -18.38 -3.73 -10.42
N SER A 68 -19.06 -3.82 -9.27
CA SER A 68 -20.41 -3.28 -9.07
C SER A 68 -20.64 -2.87 -7.61
N ASP A 69 -21.60 -1.98 -7.37
CA ASP A 69 -22.01 -1.53 -6.02
C ASP A 69 -22.47 -2.69 -5.14
N SER A 70 -23.21 -3.66 -5.69
CA SER A 70 -23.66 -4.83 -4.94
C SER A 70 -22.51 -5.73 -4.46
N GLN A 71 -21.41 -5.77 -5.21
CA GLN A 71 -20.20 -6.47 -4.77
C GLN A 71 -19.44 -5.70 -3.70
N ILE A 72 -19.44 -4.35 -3.74
CA ILE A 72 -18.95 -3.53 -2.63
C ILE A 72 -19.72 -3.85 -1.35
N ASP A 73 -21.05 -3.96 -1.42
CA ASP A 73 -21.88 -4.37 -0.28
C ASP A 73 -21.43 -5.71 0.32
N SER A 74 -21.12 -6.67 -0.54
CA SER A 74 -20.64 -7.99 -0.13
C SER A 74 -19.29 -7.91 0.59
N VAL A 75 -18.36 -7.09 0.11
CA VAL A 75 -17.05 -6.87 0.76
C VAL A 75 -17.23 -6.24 2.13
N ILE A 76 -17.98 -5.16 2.23
CA ILE A 76 -18.23 -4.47 3.50
C ILE A 76 -18.88 -5.43 4.52
N LYS A 77 -19.84 -6.24 4.07
CA LYS A 77 -20.53 -7.23 4.90
C LYS A 77 -19.58 -8.35 5.38
N SER A 78 -18.69 -8.83 4.53
CA SER A 78 -17.74 -9.89 4.89
C SER A 78 -16.75 -9.44 5.97
N LEU A 79 -16.39 -8.16 6.01
CA LEU A 79 -15.47 -7.58 6.99
C LEU A 79 -16.17 -6.98 8.22
N LYS A 80 -17.51 -7.08 8.31
CA LYS A 80 -18.28 -6.48 9.41
C LYS A 80 -17.82 -6.98 10.79
N ASN A 81 -17.50 -8.26 10.91
CA ASN A 81 -17.12 -8.91 12.18
C ASN A 81 -15.64 -8.70 12.56
N TYR A 82 -14.88 -7.93 11.77
CA TYR A 82 -13.46 -7.65 12.01
C TYR A 82 -13.22 -6.13 12.19
N PRO A 83 -13.81 -5.51 13.26
CA PRO A 83 -13.73 -4.06 13.45
C PRO A 83 -12.32 -3.55 13.75
N GLN A 84 -11.37 -4.43 14.10
CA GLN A 84 -9.96 -4.08 14.30
C GLN A 84 -9.25 -3.67 13.03
N PHE A 85 -9.74 -4.08 11.85
CA PHE A 85 -9.17 -3.72 10.56
C PHE A 85 -9.83 -2.47 9.97
N PHE A 86 -9.11 -1.74 9.15
CA PHE A 86 -9.70 -0.79 8.22
C PHE A 86 -10.14 -1.51 6.96
N ILE A 87 -11.12 -0.95 6.23
CA ILE A 87 -11.56 -1.46 4.92
C ILE A 87 -11.16 -0.45 3.85
N GLY A 88 -10.25 -0.86 2.96
CA GLY A 88 -9.76 -0.04 1.88
C GLY A 88 -10.30 -0.46 0.51
N MET A 89 -10.43 0.52 -0.38
CA MET A 89 -10.69 0.33 -1.80
C MET A 89 -9.41 0.58 -2.58
N GLN A 90 -8.90 -0.43 -3.29
CA GLN A 90 -7.91 -0.25 -4.36
C GLN A 90 -8.65 0.00 -5.66
N ALA A 91 -8.74 1.25 -6.04
CA ALA A 91 -9.40 1.67 -7.28
C ALA A 91 -8.51 1.39 -8.48
N GLU A 92 -9.02 0.61 -9.42
CA GLU A 92 -8.28 0.09 -10.55
C GLU A 92 -8.75 0.66 -11.88
N GLY A 93 -7.78 0.91 -12.79
CA GLY A 93 -8.06 1.59 -14.04
C GLY A 93 -8.32 3.08 -13.85
N ARG A 94 -8.85 3.74 -14.89
CA ARG A 94 -9.25 5.17 -14.78
C ARG A 94 -10.78 5.32 -14.87
N GLU A 95 -11.45 4.26 -15.27
CA GLU A 95 -12.90 4.20 -15.45
C GLU A 95 -13.67 4.09 -14.12
N TRP A 96 -13.00 3.72 -13.02
CA TRP A 96 -13.61 3.47 -11.72
C TRP A 96 -14.46 4.66 -11.21
N LEU A 97 -14.06 5.88 -11.56
CA LEU A 97 -14.77 7.11 -11.16
C LEU A 97 -16.23 7.16 -11.63
N ASN A 98 -16.54 6.49 -12.74
CA ASN A 98 -17.87 6.50 -13.36
C ASN A 98 -18.65 5.20 -13.12
N ASN A 99 -18.03 4.18 -12.49
CA ASN A 99 -18.61 2.85 -12.38
C ASN A 99 -19.28 2.57 -11.04
N PHE A 100 -19.03 3.41 -10.04
CA PHE A 100 -19.52 3.20 -8.68
C PHE A 100 -20.21 4.45 -8.15
N SER A 101 -21.29 4.25 -7.37
CA SER A 101 -21.98 5.33 -6.70
C SER A 101 -21.09 5.95 -5.60
N LYS A 102 -21.31 7.24 -5.34
CA LYS A 102 -20.63 7.94 -4.24
C LYS A 102 -20.96 7.31 -2.89
N GLU A 103 -22.18 6.82 -2.74
CA GLU A 103 -22.70 6.15 -1.55
C GLU A 103 -21.93 4.86 -1.28
N SER A 104 -21.73 4.02 -2.30
CA SER A 104 -20.96 2.79 -2.18
C SER A 104 -19.50 3.05 -1.86
N MET A 105 -18.87 4.01 -2.57
CA MET A 105 -17.49 4.41 -2.32
C MET A 105 -17.28 4.99 -0.93
N ALA A 106 -18.26 5.75 -0.41
CA ALA A 106 -18.20 6.36 0.92
C ALA A 106 -18.18 5.35 2.07
N ARG A 107 -18.46 4.08 1.82
CA ARG A 107 -18.44 3.01 2.83
C ARG A 107 -17.06 2.49 3.16
N PHE A 108 -16.07 2.72 2.29
CA PHE A 108 -14.68 2.41 2.58
C PHE A 108 -14.09 3.43 3.57
N ASP A 109 -13.22 2.97 4.47
CA ASP A 109 -12.49 3.84 5.39
C ASP A 109 -11.49 4.74 4.65
N TYR A 110 -10.94 4.25 3.54
CA TYR A 110 -10.07 4.97 2.63
C TYR A 110 -10.12 4.39 1.22
N ILE A 111 -9.76 5.21 0.25
CA ILE A 111 -9.64 4.85 -1.16
C ILE A 111 -8.23 5.21 -1.63
N PHE A 112 -7.60 4.31 -2.39
CA PHE A 112 -6.36 4.59 -3.06
C PHE A 112 -6.36 4.09 -4.51
N THR A 113 -5.45 4.61 -5.29
CA THR A 113 -5.16 4.17 -6.66
C THR A 113 -3.69 4.34 -6.96
N ASP A 114 -3.28 3.89 -8.13
CA ASP A 114 -1.94 4.11 -8.67
C ASP A 114 -1.99 4.61 -10.13
N GLY A 115 -0.83 4.92 -10.67
CA GLY A 115 -0.66 5.31 -12.06
C GLY A 115 -0.12 4.19 -12.95
N MET A 116 -0.22 2.93 -12.53
CA MET A 116 0.38 1.81 -13.26
C MET A 116 -0.45 1.37 -14.47
N THR A 117 -1.71 1.81 -14.55
CA THR A 117 -2.58 1.60 -15.72
C THR A 117 -2.96 2.95 -16.33
N PHE A 118 -2.60 3.16 -17.59
CA PHE A 118 -2.97 4.37 -18.34
C PHE A 118 -2.99 4.11 -19.84
N THR A 119 -3.64 5.00 -20.59
CA THR A 119 -3.60 5.00 -22.06
C THR A 119 -2.64 6.10 -22.52
N ASP A 120 -1.65 5.76 -23.34
CA ASP A 120 -0.65 6.71 -23.84
C ASP A 120 -1.21 7.63 -24.94
N ALA A 121 -0.39 8.57 -25.40
CA ALA A 121 -0.76 9.52 -26.46
C ALA A 121 -1.10 8.85 -27.81
N LYS A 122 -0.69 7.59 -28.02
CA LYS A 122 -1.00 6.80 -29.22
C LYS A 122 -2.25 5.92 -29.04
N GLY A 123 -2.96 6.05 -27.91
CA GLY A 123 -4.15 5.25 -27.60
C GLY A 123 -3.85 3.83 -27.13
N ARG A 124 -2.58 3.49 -26.82
CA ARG A 124 -2.21 2.16 -26.33
C ARG A 124 -2.39 2.10 -24.82
N ARG A 125 -3.11 1.07 -24.35
CA ARG A 125 -3.27 0.82 -22.93
C ARG A 125 -1.96 0.25 -22.39
N ASN A 126 -1.39 0.90 -21.38
CA ASN A 126 -0.23 0.42 -20.63
C ASN A 126 -0.68 -0.19 -19.32
N ARG A 127 -0.11 -1.35 -18.96
CA ARG A 127 -0.07 -1.93 -17.62
C ARG A 127 1.38 -2.17 -17.26
N ILE A 128 2.03 -1.16 -16.69
CA ILE A 128 3.49 -1.08 -16.62
C ILE A 128 4.18 -2.14 -15.74
N TRP A 129 3.40 -2.96 -15.01
CA TRP A 129 3.91 -4.15 -14.31
C TRP A 129 3.91 -5.41 -15.18
N ILE A 130 3.38 -5.34 -16.41
CA ILE A 130 3.37 -6.42 -17.40
C ILE A 130 4.25 -5.99 -18.56
N LYS A 131 5.37 -6.67 -18.75
CA LYS A 131 6.37 -6.30 -19.75
C LYS A 131 5.80 -6.21 -21.16
N GLU A 132 4.96 -7.16 -21.52
CA GLU A 132 4.33 -7.30 -22.86
C GLU A 132 3.28 -6.23 -23.13
N GLU A 133 2.81 -5.55 -22.09
CA GLU A 133 1.80 -4.49 -22.18
C GLU A 133 2.37 -3.11 -21.84
N THR A 134 3.69 -2.99 -21.82
CA THR A 134 4.39 -1.74 -21.52
C THR A 134 5.05 -1.20 -22.78
N TRP A 135 4.53 -0.08 -23.28
CA TRP A 135 4.97 0.54 -24.53
C TRP A 135 5.89 1.73 -24.24
N ILE A 136 7.18 1.56 -24.51
CA ILE A 136 8.20 2.58 -24.30
C ILE A 136 8.92 2.84 -25.61
N ASP A 137 8.48 3.85 -26.37
CA ASP A 137 9.13 4.25 -27.61
C ASP A 137 10.33 5.16 -27.34
N ASN A 138 10.23 5.99 -26.30
CA ASN A 138 11.29 6.87 -25.80
C ASN A 138 11.14 6.98 -24.28
N GLU A 139 12.17 6.71 -23.52
CA GLU A 139 12.13 6.62 -22.07
C GLU A 139 11.85 7.97 -21.40
N GLU A 140 12.42 9.05 -21.89
CA GLU A 140 12.20 10.39 -21.34
C GLU A 140 10.76 10.85 -21.55
N GLN A 141 10.22 10.66 -22.77
CA GLN A 141 8.82 10.95 -23.06
C GLN A 141 7.85 10.06 -22.25
N PHE A 142 8.21 8.80 -22.06
CA PHE A 142 7.45 7.88 -21.20
C PHE A 142 7.39 8.39 -19.77
N MET A 143 8.53 8.82 -19.21
CA MET A 143 8.59 9.35 -17.86
C MET A 143 7.81 10.64 -17.71
N ASP A 144 7.90 11.56 -18.67
CA ASP A 144 7.13 12.80 -18.65
C ASP A 144 5.63 12.53 -18.70
N TYR A 145 5.22 11.55 -19.52
CA TYR A 145 3.83 11.14 -19.60
C TYR A 145 3.36 10.47 -18.29
N LEU A 146 4.17 9.57 -17.72
CA LEU A 146 3.90 8.91 -16.44
C LEU A 146 3.74 9.94 -15.31
N VAL A 147 4.69 10.86 -15.16
CA VAL A 147 4.64 11.91 -14.13
C VAL A 147 3.41 12.81 -14.31
N ASN A 148 3.09 13.23 -15.54
CA ASN A 148 1.90 14.03 -15.81
C ASN A 148 0.60 13.24 -15.50
N THR A 149 0.57 11.94 -15.77
CA THR A 149 -0.55 11.06 -15.39
C THR A 149 -0.71 10.99 -13.89
N ILE A 150 0.39 10.81 -13.15
CA ILE A 150 0.38 10.80 -11.68
C ILE A 150 -0.15 12.14 -11.15
N VAL A 151 0.38 13.26 -11.63
CA VAL A 151 -0.07 14.60 -11.20
C VAL A 151 -1.55 14.78 -11.48
N LYS A 152 -2.04 14.34 -12.64
CA LYS A 152 -3.48 14.40 -12.97
C LYS A 152 -4.31 13.57 -12.00
N ILE A 153 -3.92 12.32 -11.70
CA ILE A 153 -4.60 11.46 -10.73
C ILE A 153 -4.69 12.17 -9.37
N LEU A 154 -3.53 12.63 -8.86
CA LEU A 154 -3.45 13.33 -7.58
C LEU A 154 -4.31 14.59 -7.51
N SER A 155 -4.50 15.27 -8.66
CA SER A 155 -5.24 16.55 -8.70
C SER A 155 -6.75 16.38 -8.93
N THR A 156 -7.21 15.24 -9.44
CA THR A 156 -8.60 15.08 -9.90
C THR A 156 -9.37 13.92 -9.31
N GLU A 157 -8.69 12.90 -8.78
CA GLU A 157 -9.37 11.72 -8.27
C GLU A 157 -9.61 11.81 -6.75
N PRO A 158 -10.79 11.40 -6.25
CA PRO A 158 -11.16 11.52 -4.83
C PRO A 158 -10.54 10.38 -4.00
N ILE A 159 -9.22 10.36 -3.91
CA ILE A 159 -8.44 9.36 -3.19
C ILE A 159 -7.83 9.93 -1.91
N ASN A 160 -7.55 9.06 -0.95
CA ASN A 160 -6.87 9.40 0.29
C ASN A 160 -5.36 9.14 0.21
N MET A 161 -4.98 8.15 -0.61
CA MET A 161 -3.61 7.68 -0.73
C MET A 161 -3.28 7.39 -2.19
N TYR A 162 -2.03 7.61 -2.56
CA TYR A 162 -1.47 7.21 -3.84
C TYR A 162 -0.41 6.12 -3.60
N VAL A 163 -0.62 4.96 -4.20
CA VAL A 163 0.23 3.79 -3.97
C VAL A 163 1.14 3.50 -5.16
N ASN A 164 2.15 2.65 -4.98
CA ASN A 164 3.13 2.32 -6.02
C ASN A 164 3.78 3.59 -6.64
N SER A 165 3.95 4.64 -5.87
CA SER A 165 4.06 6.05 -6.29
C SER A 165 5.19 6.36 -7.26
N THR A 166 6.28 5.59 -7.22
CA THR A 166 7.46 5.79 -8.08
C THR A 166 7.83 4.50 -8.82
N TYR A 167 6.85 3.64 -9.06
CA TYR A 167 7.06 2.40 -9.79
C TYR A 167 7.57 2.67 -11.20
N LEU A 168 8.57 1.89 -11.62
CA LEU A 168 9.08 1.86 -12.99
C LEU A 168 8.90 0.47 -13.58
N PRO A 169 8.59 0.37 -14.88
CA PRO A 169 8.58 -0.91 -15.57
C PRO A 169 9.96 -1.57 -15.54
N ALA A 170 9.98 -2.91 -15.62
CA ALA A 170 11.20 -3.72 -15.49
C ALA A 170 12.33 -3.27 -16.42
N GLN A 171 11.99 -2.73 -17.60
CA GLN A 171 12.96 -2.24 -18.60
C GLN A 171 13.73 -0.99 -18.13
N MET A 172 13.24 -0.29 -17.11
CA MET A 172 13.77 0.99 -16.61
C MET A 172 14.19 0.93 -15.14
N ALA A 173 13.78 -0.12 -14.41
CA ALA A 173 13.90 -0.18 -12.96
C ALA A 173 15.34 -0.14 -12.42
N ASP A 174 16.32 -0.65 -13.17
CA ASP A 174 17.74 -0.63 -12.83
C ASP A 174 18.37 0.78 -12.86
N ARG A 175 17.71 1.71 -13.55
CA ARG A 175 18.10 3.14 -13.66
C ARG A 175 17.15 4.07 -12.90
N TYR A 176 16.56 3.59 -11.81
CA TYR A 176 15.55 4.31 -11.04
C TYR A 176 15.94 5.77 -10.73
N ASP A 177 17.14 6.00 -10.19
CA ASP A 177 17.58 7.34 -9.76
C ASP A 177 17.80 8.29 -10.94
N SER A 178 18.11 7.78 -12.15
CA SER A 178 18.24 8.60 -13.34
C SER A 178 16.90 9.07 -13.89
N PHE A 179 15.85 8.25 -13.74
CA PHE A 179 14.51 8.59 -14.21
C PHE A 179 13.70 9.39 -13.19
N TRP A 180 13.85 9.10 -11.90
CA TRP A 180 13.25 9.88 -10.84
C TRP A 180 14.15 11.05 -10.45
N THR A 181 14.25 12.05 -11.36
CA THR A 181 14.99 13.28 -11.13
C THR A 181 14.33 14.15 -10.05
N ASP A 182 15.08 15.10 -9.49
CA ASP A 182 14.53 16.05 -8.50
C ASP A 182 13.28 16.77 -9.02
N GLU A 183 13.31 17.21 -10.28
CA GLU A 183 12.18 17.91 -10.89
C GLU A 183 10.91 17.03 -10.97
N ARG A 184 11.06 15.76 -11.36
CA ARG A 184 9.94 14.80 -11.45
C ARG A 184 9.38 14.47 -10.08
N MET A 185 10.27 14.25 -9.10
CA MET A 185 9.87 14.05 -7.70
C MET A 185 9.09 15.26 -7.19
N ASP A 186 9.59 16.48 -7.41
CA ASP A 186 8.97 17.71 -6.93
C ASP A 186 7.57 17.93 -7.51
N LYS A 187 7.36 17.61 -8.79
CA LYS A 187 6.03 17.67 -9.40
C LYS A 187 5.02 16.76 -8.70
N VAL A 188 5.39 15.50 -8.44
CA VAL A 188 4.53 14.53 -7.75
C VAL A 188 4.30 14.91 -6.30
N ILE A 189 5.35 15.29 -5.57
CA ILE A 189 5.29 15.71 -4.17
C ILE A 189 4.40 16.94 -4.01
N LYS A 190 4.56 17.94 -4.90
CA LYS A 190 3.73 19.14 -4.88
C LYS A 190 2.26 18.78 -5.07
N ALA A 191 1.93 17.96 -6.07
CA ALA A 191 0.55 17.54 -6.32
C ALA A 191 -0.05 16.79 -5.14
N ALA A 192 0.69 15.83 -4.53
CA ALA A 192 0.25 15.11 -3.35
C ALA A 192 -0.01 16.07 -2.16
N LYS A 193 0.87 17.05 -1.95
CA LYS A 193 0.73 18.04 -0.89
C LYS A 193 -0.47 18.96 -1.11
N ASP A 194 -0.62 19.52 -2.31
CA ASP A 194 -1.68 20.48 -2.64
C ASP A 194 -3.08 19.86 -2.48
N HIS A 195 -3.20 18.54 -2.72
CA HIS A 195 -4.46 17.81 -2.63
C HIS A 195 -4.58 16.94 -1.37
N ASN A 196 -3.63 17.06 -0.43
CA ASN A 196 -3.63 16.35 0.85
C ASN A 196 -3.74 14.81 0.70
N ILE A 197 -3.02 14.25 -0.28
CA ILE A 197 -2.98 12.83 -0.57
C ILE A 197 -1.71 12.23 0.04
N ALA A 198 -1.87 11.14 0.81
CA ALA A 198 -0.74 10.44 1.38
C ALA A 198 -0.01 9.58 0.34
N ILE A 199 1.30 9.41 0.50
CA ILE A 199 2.14 8.59 -0.37
C ILE A 199 2.50 7.28 0.34
N GLU A 200 2.34 6.16 -0.35
CA GLU A 200 2.70 4.85 0.16
C GLU A 200 4.21 4.62 0.18
N ILE A 201 4.71 4.08 1.29
CA ILE A 201 6.00 3.38 1.38
C ILE A 201 5.70 1.90 1.14
N ASN A 202 6.02 1.42 -0.06
CA ASN A 202 5.66 0.08 -0.54
C ASN A 202 6.77 -0.93 -0.25
N ASN A 203 6.43 -1.95 0.53
CA ASN A 203 7.39 -2.97 0.94
C ASN A 203 7.73 -3.97 -0.17
N ARG A 204 6.76 -4.27 -1.05
CA ARG A 204 6.95 -5.23 -2.15
C ARG A 204 7.97 -4.75 -3.16
N PHE A 205 7.82 -3.51 -3.61
CA PHE A 205 8.67 -2.92 -4.65
C PHE A 205 9.84 -2.12 -4.08
N LYS A 206 9.88 -1.90 -2.77
CA LYS A 206 10.88 -1.09 -2.06
C LYS A 206 11.00 0.32 -2.64
N ILE A 207 9.86 0.98 -2.74
CA ILE A 207 9.67 2.35 -3.25
C ILE A 207 8.75 3.16 -2.32
N PRO A 208 8.81 4.51 -2.38
CA PRO A 208 9.79 5.35 -3.08
C PRO A 208 11.15 5.34 -2.38
N SER A 209 12.17 5.87 -3.05
CA SER A 209 13.53 5.97 -2.48
C SER A 209 13.59 6.88 -1.25
N ALA A 210 14.63 6.71 -0.42
CA ALA A 210 14.87 7.60 0.73
C ALA A 210 14.96 9.08 0.34
N LYS A 211 15.52 9.37 -0.85
CA LYS A 211 15.58 10.74 -1.39
C LYS A 211 14.18 11.32 -1.58
N PHE A 212 13.29 10.58 -2.24
CA PHE A 212 11.90 10.99 -2.43
C PHE A 212 11.18 11.19 -1.10
N ILE A 213 11.30 10.21 -0.18
CA ILE A 213 10.66 10.25 1.13
C ILE A 213 11.10 11.48 1.92
N THR A 214 12.41 11.78 1.94
CA THR A 214 12.95 12.96 2.63
C THR A 214 12.40 14.26 2.05
N LYS A 215 12.36 14.39 0.70
CA LYS A 215 11.78 15.56 0.04
C LYS A 215 10.28 15.71 0.36
N ALA A 216 9.53 14.62 0.29
CA ALA A 216 8.08 14.61 0.58
C ALA A 216 7.78 14.97 2.05
N LYS A 217 8.55 14.42 3.01
CA LYS A 217 8.49 14.79 4.42
C LYS A 217 8.71 16.28 4.64
N ASN A 218 9.79 16.83 4.06
CA ASN A 218 10.12 18.24 4.19
C ASN A 218 9.04 19.16 3.61
N SER A 219 8.28 18.66 2.63
CA SER A 219 7.12 19.35 2.06
C SER A 219 5.84 19.16 2.89
N GLY A 220 5.86 18.30 3.94
CA GLY A 220 4.72 18.00 4.80
C GLY A 220 3.70 17.04 4.19
N VAL A 221 4.09 16.23 3.21
CA VAL A 221 3.29 15.09 2.70
C VAL A 221 3.23 14.01 3.76
N LYS A 222 2.06 13.38 3.93
CA LYS A 222 1.89 12.23 4.82
C LYS A 222 2.21 10.93 4.10
N PHE A 223 2.59 9.92 4.88
CA PHE A 223 2.92 8.60 4.36
C PHE A 223 1.94 7.54 4.82
N THR A 224 1.92 6.42 4.12
CA THR A 224 1.29 5.17 4.54
C THR A 224 2.27 4.03 4.37
N VAL A 225 2.03 2.92 5.06
CA VAL A 225 2.78 1.67 4.84
C VAL A 225 1.91 0.75 4.00
N GLY A 226 2.51 0.06 3.02
CA GLY A 226 1.83 -0.94 2.21
C GLY A 226 2.72 -2.15 1.96
N THR A 227 2.28 -3.32 2.42
CA THR A 227 2.94 -4.59 2.07
C THR A 227 2.64 -5.00 0.64
N ASN A 228 1.41 -4.75 0.14
CA ASN A 228 0.99 -5.12 -1.21
C ASN A 228 1.26 -6.61 -1.52
N ASN A 229 0.83 -7.50 -0.62
CA ASN A 229 1.07 -8.93 -0.73
C ASN A 229 0.31 -9.57 -1.90
N MET A 230 0.90 -10.61 -2.48
CA MET A 230 0.27 -11.41 -3.55
C MET A 230 -0.30 -12.73 -3.04
N ASP A 231 0.25 -13.24 -1.96
CA ASP A 231 -0.10 -14.50 -1.32
C ASP A 231 0.20 -14.44 0.19
N ALA A 232 0.21 -15.59 0.86
CA ALA A 232 0.48 -15.71 2.29
C ALA A 232 1.98 -15.53 2.64
N ASN A 233 2.89 -15.59 1.67
CA ASN A 233 4.34 -15.53 1.88
C ASN A 233 4.85 -14.11 1.71
N PHE A 234 4.71 -13.28 2.73
CA PHE A 234 5.26 -11.92 2.72
C PHE A 234 5.97 -11.58 4.04
N THR A 235 6.99 -10.73 3.94
CA THR A 235 7.93 -10.41 5.02
C THR A 235 7.56 -9.17 5.83
N GLY A 236 6.27 -8.79 5.86
CA GLY A 236 5.81 -7.62 6.63
C GLY A 236 6.40 -6.29 6.15
N ALA A 237 6.62 -5.35 7.08
CA ALA A 237 6.91 -3.95 6.81
C ALA A 237 8.42 -3.59 6.83
N ALA A 238 9.31 -4.52 6.47
CA ALA A 238 10.76 -4.34 6.65
C ALA A 238 11.32 -3.09 5.94
N TYR A 239 10.93 -2.85 4.67
CA TYR A 239 11.37 -1.66 3.94
C TYR A 239 10.82 -0.37 4.53
N ALA A 240 9.56 -0.38 4.95
CA ALA A 240 8.98 0.81 5.60
C ALA A 240 9.69 1.14 6.90
N ILE A 241 10.05 0.14 7.72
CA ILE A 241 10.83 0.33 8.95
C ILE A 241 12.23 0.89 8.64
N GLU A 242 12.89 0.37 7.61
CA GLU A 242 14.17 0.91 7.14
C GLU A 242 14.03 2.40 6.78
N MET A 243 13.02 2.76 6.00
CA MET A 243 12.78 4.15 5.57
C MET A 243 12.36 5.06 6.73
N ILE A 244 11.57 4.57 7.69
CA ILE A 244 11.23 5.30 8.92
C ILE A 244 12.51 5.72 9.65
N ASN A 245 13.42 4.79 9.87
CA ASN A 245 14.66 5.06 10.56
C ASN A 245 15.60 5.97 9.74
N LYS A 246 15.79 5.67 8.45
CA LYS A 246 16.70 6.38 7.56
C LYS A 246 16.26 7.82 7.29
N CYS A 247 14.96 8.06 7.15
CA CYS A 247 14.39 9.39 6.89
C CYS A 247 13.88 10.09 8.18
N HIS A 248 14.12 9.47 9.34
CA HIS A 248 13.68 9.99 10.65
C HIS A 248 12.18 10.31 10.69
N LEU A 249 11.34 9.41 10.13
CA LEU A 249 9.90 9.59 10.17
C LEU A 249 9.36 9.35 11.58
N THR A 250 8.36 10.12 11.94
CA THR A 250 7.66 10.04 13.22
C THR A 250 6.20 9.63 12.99
N GLN A 251 5.48 9.23 14.03
CA GLN A 251 4.07 8.89 13.92
C GLN A 251 3.23 10.01 13.29
N THR A 252 3.61 11.26 13.51
CA THR A 252 2.90 12.42 12.95
C THR A 252 3.10 12.58 11.44
N ASP A 253 4.07 11.89 10.83
CA ASP A 253 4.29 11.90 9.38
C ASP A 253 3.36 10.93 8.65
N PHE A 254 2.58 10.12 9.38
CA PHE A 254 1.70 9.12 8.77
C PHE A 254 0.24 9.58 8.69
N TYR A 255 -0.42 9.11 7.64
CA TYR A 255 -1.87 9.23 7.46
C TYR A 255 -2.59 8.19 8.32
N HIS A 256 -3.66 8.61 8.97
CA HIS A 256 -4.48 7.75 9.82
C HIS A 256 -5.93 7.78 9.30
N PRO A 257 -6.42 6.70 8.68
CA PRO A 257 -7.81 6.63 8.27
C PRO A 257 -8.75 6.57 9.48
N VAL A 258 -9.98 7.04 9.29
CA VAL A 258 -11.04 6.92 10.29
C VAL A 258 -11.78 5.61 10.07
N ASN A 259 -11.78 4.74 11.07
CA ASN A 259 -12.59 3.52 11.02
C ASN A 259 -14.07 3.87 11.19
N LYS A 260 -14.82 3.83 10.10
CA LYS A 260 -16.22 4.30 10.06
C LYS A 260 -17.16 3.41 10.87
N ARG A 261 -16.84 2.11 10.99
CA ARG A 261 -17.66 1.14 11.76
C ARG A 261 -17.56 1.39 13.26
N LEU A 262 -16.36 1.71 13.77
CA LEU A 262 -16.17 2.02 15.19
C LEU A 262 -16.77 3.37 15.58
N ASN A 263 -16.94 4.27 14.62
CA ASN A 263 -17.50 5.60 14.86
C ASN A 263 -19.02 5.70 14.56
N GLY A 264 -19.70 4.57 14.38
CA GLY A 264 -21.16 4.54 14.16
C GLY A 264 -21.61 5.16 12.83
N LYS A 265 -20.71 5.22 11.83
CA LYS A 265 -20.98 5.81 10.51
C LYS A 265 -21.32 4.77 9.43
N LEU A 266 -21.43 3.48 9.81
CA LEU A 266 -21.85 2.37 8.95
C LEU A 266 -22.89 1.49 9.65
#